data_9958c001b5b95db557fb9d7de9502623
#
_entry.id   9958c001b5b95db557fb9d7de9502623
#
_cell.length_a   1.000
_cell.length_b   1.000
_cell.length_c   1.000
_cell.angle_alpha   90.00
_cell.angle_beta   90.00
_cell.angle_gamma   90.00
#
_symmetry.space_group_name_H-M   'P 1'
#
loop_
_entity.id
_entity.type
_entity.pdbx_description
1 polymer ?
#
loop_
_entity_poly.entity_id
_entity_poly.type
_entity_poly.pdbx_seq_one_letter_code
_entity_poly.pdbx_strand_id
1 'polypeptide(L)'
;MAMTDDKPFSPACDRNRGPILALLRECFADVREVLEIGSGTGQHAVHFAAAMPWLSWQCSDRAEHLPGIRAWLDEAALPNTPAPLALDVDTGPWPRPAAAGVGAGGSFDGMFSANTLHIMGWPSVQRFFAGVDTALAPGGTLVVYGPFNHDGRFSSDSNREFDGWLRARDPASGIRDFEAVDALARDIGLALQADVAMPANNRCLVWRRCSAAA
;
A
#
# COMPACT_ATOMS: atom_id res chain seq x y z
N MET A 1 35.41 9.14 0.87
CA MET A 1 34.70 9.59 -0.33
C MET A 1 33.33 8.93 -0.26
N ALA A 2 32.32 9.63 0.25
CA ALA A 2 30.97 9.09 0.40
C ALA A 2 30.42 8.89 -1.03
N MET A 3 30.06 7.67 -1.39
CA MET A 3 29.24 7.39 -2.55
C MET A 3 27.91 8.10 -2.29
N THR A 4 27.60 9.11 -3.07
CA THR A 4 26.23 9.60 -3.19
C THR A 4 25.45 8.47 -3.84
N ASP A 5 24.88 7.58 -3.01
CA ASP A 5 23.84 6.67 -3.46
C ASP A 5 22.73 7.57 -3.99
N ASP A 6 22.53 7.55 -5.30
CA ASP A 6 21.47 8.33 -5.93
C ASP A 6 20.15 7.84 -5.35
N LYS A 7 19.55 8.67 -4.50
CA LYS A 7 18.27 8.40 -3.85
C LYS A 7 17.22 8.10 -4.92
N PRO A 8 16.58 6.92 -4.91
CA PRO A 8 15.68 6.52 -5.97
C PRO A 8 14.50 7.50 -6.06
N PHE A 9 14.08 7.81 -7.27
CA PHE A 9 13.02 8.76 -7.52
C PHE A 9 11.97 8.19 -8.49
N SER A 10 10.70 8.33 -8.14
CA SER A 10 9.55 7.94 -8.96
C SER A 10 8.70 9.15 -9.33
N PRO A 11 8.69 9.57 -10.60
CA PRO A 11 7.79 10.64 -11.06
C PRO A 11 6.30 10.31 -10.87
N ALA A 12 5.94 9.03 -10.77
CA ALA A 12 4.57 8.61 -10.51
C ALA A 12 4.13 9.01 -9.09
N CYS A 13 5.02 8.86 -8.09
CA CYS A 13 4.75 9.27 -6.71
C CYS A 13 4.44 10.77 -6.62
N ASP A 14 5.20 11.61 -7.32
CA ASP A 14 4.95 13.05 -7.32
C ASP A 14 3.59 13.43 -7.91
N ARG A 15 3.17 12.73 -8.97
CA ARG A 15 1.90 13.03 -9.62
C ARG A 15 0.67 12.60 -8.82
N ASN A 16 0.78 11.49 -8.07
CA ASN A 16 -0.38 10.89 -7.40
C ASN A 16 -0.46 11.19 -5.89
N ARG A 17 0.64 11.61 -5.25
CA ARG A 17 0.70 11.83 -3.79
C ARG A 17 -0.35 12.80 -3.26
N GLY A 18 -0.63 13.90 -3.98
CA GLY A 18 -1.62 14.90 -3.55
C GLY A 18 -3.05 14.35 -3.49
N PRO A 19 -3.59 13.80 -4.61
CA PRO A 19 -4.89 13.15 -4.62
C PRO A 19 -5.01 11.99 -3.62
N ILE A 20 -3.97 11.15 -3.47
CA ILE A 20 -3.97 10.06 -2.49
C ILE A 20 -4.01 10.62 -1.06
N LEU A 21 -3.20 11.63 -0.74
CA LEU A 21 -3.19 12.26 0.59
C LEU A 21 -4.56 12.80 0.99
N ALA A 22 -5.27 13.44 0.05
CA ALA A 22 -6.61 13.96 0.32
C ALA A 22 -7.55 12.87 0.85
N LEU A 23 -7.55 11.69 0.21
CA LEU A 23 -8.34 10.54 0.64
C LEU A 23 -7.82 9.94 1.96
N LEU A 24 -6.49 9.78 2.10
CA LEU A 24 -5.90 9.18 3.30
C LEU A 24 -6.19 10.00 4.56
N ARG A 25 -6.24 11.32 4.48
CA ARG A 25 -6.59 12.17 5.62
C ARG A 25 -8.01 11.90 6.15
N GLU A 26 -8.93 11.51 5.28
CA GLU A 26 -10.29 11.12 5.67
C GLU A 26 -10.31 9.69 6.22
N CYS A 27 -9.72 8.75 5.46
CA CYS A 27 -9.73 7.32 5.82
C CYS A 27 -8.91 7.00 7.08
N PHE A 28 -7.84 7.78 7.35
CA PHE A 28 -6.89 7.56 8.45
C PHE A 28 -6.98 8.62 9.56
N ALA A 29 -8.08 9.35 9.66
CA ALA A 29 -8.27 10.37 10.69
C ALA A 29 -8.07 9.81 12.11
N ASP A 30 -8.56 8.61 12.38
CA ASP A 30 -8.48 7.93 13.68
C ASP A 30 -7.40 6.83 13.74
N VAL A 31 -6.66 6.61 12.64
CA VAL A 31 -5.58 5.62 12.55
C VAL A 31 -4.33 6.10 13.29
N ARG A 32 -3.61 5.19 13.93
CA ARG A 32 -2.36 5.47 14.68
C ARG A 32 -1.14 4.75 14.11
N GLU A 33 -1.30 3.52 13.65
CA GLU A 33 -0.20 2.69 13.15
C GLU A 33 -0.52 2.22 11.73
N VAL A 34 0.16 2.79 10.74
CA VAL A 34 0.01 2.42 9.32
C VAL A 34 1.16 1.53 8.89
N LEU A 35 0.85 0.42 8.20
CA LEU A 35 1.80 -0.35 7.41
C LEU A 35 1.65 0.00 5.93
N GLU A 36 2.70 0.52 5.31
CA GLU A 36 2.79 0.64 3.86
C GLU A 36 3.45 -0.61 3.26
N ILE A 37 2.76 -1.28 2.36
CA ILE A 37 3.21 -2.51 1.71
C ILE A 37 3.66 -2.18 0.30
N GLY A 38 4.96 -2.42 0.00
CA GLY A 38 5.56 -2.04 -1.26
C GLY A 38 5.83 -0.53 -1.34
N SER A 39 6.62 0.01 -0.39
CA SER A 39 6.94 1.44 -0.28
C SER A 39 7.79 1.99 -1.43
N GLY A 40 8.40 1.10 -2.23
CA GLY A 40 9.15 1.46 -3.42
C GLY A 40 10.34 2.38 -3.10
N THR A 41 10.22 3.65 -3.47
CA THR A 41 11.26 4.66 -3.21
C THR A 41 11.23 5.22 -1.79
N GLY A 42 10.08 5.16 -1.08
CA GLY A 42 9.85 5.85 0.20
C GLY A 42 9.27 7.28 0.07
N GLN A 43 9.09 7.79 -1.16
CA GLN A 43 8.57 9.16 -1.41
C GLN A 43 7.16 9.36 -0.85
N HIS A 44 6.27 8.37 -0.98
CA HIS A 44 4.92 8.43 -0.42
C HIS A 44 4.95 8.53 1.10
N ALA A 45 5.74 7.67 1.74
CA ALA A 45 5.86 7.64 3.20
C ALA A 45 6.25 8.99 3.79
N VAL A 46 7.30 9.61 3.25
CA VAL A 46 7.75 10.95 3.70
C VAL A 46 6.66 11.98 3.53
N HIS A 47 5.99 12.00 2.36
CA HIS A 47 4.95 12.97 2.07
C HIS A 47 3.71 12.79 2.97
N PHE A 48 3.28 11.54 3.20
CA PHE A 48 2.08 11.25 3.98
C PHE A 48 2.33 11.38 5.49
N ALA A 49 3.46 10.89 5.98
CA ALA A 49 3.82 11.00 7.39
C ALA A 49 4.00 12.46 7.83
N ALA A 50 4.63 13.30 7.00
CA ALA A 50 4.74 14.74 7.28
C ALA A 50 3.36 15.43 7.36
N ALA A 51 2.41 15.00 6.53
CA ALA A 51 1.07 15.58 6.46
C ALA A 51 0.09 15.01 7.50
N MET A 52 0.43 13.90 8.15
CA MET A 52 -0.37 13.17 9.15
C MET A 52 0.47 12.85 10.39
N PRO A 53 0.90 13.88 11.17
CA PRO A 53 1.83 13.68 12.29
C PRO A 53 1.24 12.93 13.49
N TRP A 54 -0.06 12.64 13.49
CA TRP A 54 -0.74 11.91 14.55
C TRP A 54 -0.60 10.39 14.45
N LEU A 55 -0.10 9.86 13.32
CA LEU A 55 0.10 8.45 13.09
C LEU A 55 1.58 8.11 12.88
N SER A 56 1.95 6.86 13.13
CA SER A 56 3.23 6.26 12.78
C SER A 56 3.09 5.58 11.40
N TRP A 57 4.01 5.89 10.48
CA TRP A 57 4.01 5.36 9.12
C TRP A 57 5.16 4.38 8.93
N GLN A 58 4.86 3.08 9.02
CA GLN A 58 5.83 2.01 8.86
C GLN A 58 5.95 1.61 7.40
N CYS A 59 7.08 1.94 6.77
CA CYS A 59 7.42 1.44 5.44
C CYS A 59 7.77 -0.04 5.47
N SER A 60 7.38 -0.76 4.42
CA SER A 60 7.87 -2.11 4.17
C SER A 60 8.01 -2.38 2.67
N ASP A 61 9.06 -3.14 2.32
CA ASP A 61 9.32 -3.61 0.97
C ASP A 61 10.29 -4.79 1.01
N ARG A 62 10.55 -5.40 -0.14
CA ARG A 62 11.58 -6.42 -0.28
C ARG A 62 12.94 -5.85 0.11
N ALA A 63 13.81 -6.71 0.65
CA ALA A 63 15.07 -6.29 1.29
C ALA A 63 15.96 -5.41 0.39
N GLU A 64 15.95 -5.66 -0.92
CA GLU A 64 16.73 -4.90 -1.90
C GLU A 64 16.29 -3.44 -2.06
N HIS A 65 15.05 -3.09 -1.69
CA HIS A 65 14.53 -1.71 -1.79
C HIS A 65 14.77 -0.87 -0.52
N LEU A 66 15.05 -1.53 0.62
CA LEU A 66 15.20 -0.85 1.90
C LEU A 66 16.27 0.26 1.94
N PRO A 67 17.44 0.13 1.28
CA PRO A 67 18.43 1.21 1.25
C PRO A 67 17.87 2.50 0.63
N GLY A 68 17.12 2.40 -0.48
CA GLY A 68 16.50 3.55 -1.12
C GLY A 68 15.44 4.21 -0.25
N ILE A 69 14.60 3.41 0.42
CA ILE A 69 13.60 3.91 1.37
C ILE A 69 14.29 4.63 2.52
N ARG A 70 15.34 4.05 3.12
CA ARG A 70 16.10 4.69 4.20
C ARG A 70 16.66 6.06 3.79
N ALA A 71 17.20 6.18 2.58
CA ALA A 71 17.72 7.45 2.10
C ALA A 71 16.66 8.58 2.11
N TRP A 72 15.40 8.26 1.80
CA TRP A 72 14.29 9.21 1.90
C TRP A 72 13.88 9.52 3.34
N LEU A 73 13.79 8.50 4.20
CA LEU A 73 13.40 8.66 5.59
C LEU A 73 14.45 9.44 6.40
N ASP A 74 15.75 9.11 6.21
CA ASP A 74 16.87 9.76 6.92
C ASP A 74 17.00 11.24 6.55
N GLU A 75 16.81 11.58 5.25
CA GLU A 75 16.82 12.98 4.81
C GLU A 75 15.62 13.76 5.39
N ALA A 76 14.44 13.16 5.43
CA ALA A 76 13.24 13.81 5.95
C ALA A 76 13.26 13.93 7.48
N ALA A 77 13.95 13.02 8.18
CA ALA A 77 14.12 12.97 9.64
C ALA A 77 12.80 13.16 10.42
N LEU A 78 11.72 12.56 9.93
CA LEU A 78 10.40 12.66 10.57
C LEU A 78 10.31 11.73 11.80
N PRO A 79 9.77 12.19 12.94
CA PRO A 79 9.71 11.39 14.16
C PRO A 79 8.72 10.21 14.09
N ASN A 80 7.82 10.23 13.10
CA ASN A 80 6.76 9.25 12.92
C ASN A 80 7.00 8.29 11.73
N THR A 81 8.24 8.21 11.25
CA THR A 81 8.67 7.24 10.23
C THR A 81 9.76 6.33 10.80
N PRO A 82 9.40 5.20 11.44
CA PRO A 82 10.40 4.25 11.93
C PRO A 82 11.18 3.60 10.78
N ALA A 83 12.32 2.93 11.12
CA ALA A 83 13.15 2.25 10.14
C ALA A 83 12.32 1.27 9.28
N PRO A 84 12.54 1.22 7.96
CA PRO A 84 11.74 0.39 7.07
C PRO A 84 12.00 -1.10 7.33
N LEU A 85 10.97 -1.93 7.19
CA LEU A 85 10.99 -3.36 7.44
C LEU A 85 11.07 -4.17 6.14
N ALA A 86 11.80 -5.28 6.17
CA ALA A 86 11.77 -6.25 5.07
C ALA A 86 10.43 -7.00 5.09
N LEU A 87 9.72 -6.96 3.97
CA LEU A 87 8.50 -7.72 3.73
C LEU A 87 8.47 -8.20 2.29
N ASP A 88 8.51 -9.51 2.14
CA ASP A 88 8.13 -10.18 0.91
C ASP A 88 6.78 -10.87 1.17
N VAL A 89 5.74 -10.49 0.42
CA VAL A 89 4.39 -11.03 0.59
C VAL A 89 4.31 -12.54 0.35
N ASP A 90 5.26 -13.09 -0.42
CA ASP A 90 5.28 -14.51 -0.77
C ASP A 90 5.88 -15.38 0.34
N THR A 91 6.78 -14.82 1.15
CA THR A 91 7.53 -15.59 2.16
C THR A 91 7.28 -15.15 3.60
N GLY A 92 6.79 -13.89 3.81
CA GLY A 92 6.62 -13.36 5.15
C GLY A 92 7.94 -13.32 5.95
N PRO A 93 7.92 -13.29 7.27
CA PRO A 93 6.75 -13.06 8.12
C PRO A 93 6.21 -11.63 8.01
N TRP A 94 4.90 -11.47 8.21
CA TRP A 94 4.28 -10.14 8.22
C TRP A 94 4.65 -9.38 9.50
N PRO A 95 5.02 -8.10 9.38
CA PRO A 95 5.46 -7.31 10.53
C PRO A 95 4.31 -7.00 11.49
N ARG A 96 4.68 -6.63 12.71
CA ARG A 96 3.78 -6.10 13.74
C ARG A 96 4.27 -4.73 14.16
N PRO A 97 3.39 -3.81 14.62
CA PRO A 97 3.81 -2.50 15.13
C PRO A 97 4.86 -2.63 16.24
N ALA A 98 5.86 -1.76 16.19
CA ALA A 98 6.92 -1.72 17.18
C ALA A 98 6.41 -1.20 18.55
N ALA A 99 5.40 -0.33 18.55
CA ALA A 99 4.81 0.22 19.76
C ALA A 99 3.73 -0.73 20.30
N ALA A 100 4.04 -1.48 21.34
CA ALA A 100 3.05 -2.21 22.12
C ALA A 100 2.22 -1.20 22.93
N GLY A 101 1.13 -0.68 22.36
CA GLY A 101 0.30 0.29 23.09
C GLY A 101 -1.03 0.68 22.46
N VAL A 102 -1.22 0.49 21.20
CA VAL A 102 -2.43 0.94 20.50
C VAL A 102 -2.91 -0.16 19.55
N GLY A 103 -3.98 -0.82 19.93
CA GLY A 103 -4.59 -1.92 19.20
C GLY A 103 -4.46 -3.25 19.93
N ALA A 104 -5.55 -3.97 20.11
CA ALA A 104 -5.54 -5.29 20.73
C ALA A 104 -4.67 -6.26 19.92
N GLY A 105 -3.52 -6.65 20.44
CA GLY A 105 -2.71 -7.74 19.90
C GLY A 105 -1.55 -7.38 18.98
N GLY A 106 -1.11 -6.11 18.87
CA GLY A 106 0.05 -5.74 18.06
C GLY A 106 -0.22 -5.83 16.54
N SER A 107 -1.36 -5.32 16.09
CA SER A 107 -1.78 -5.23 14.69
C SER A 107 -1.85 -3.77 14.25
N PHE A 108 -1.65 -3.51 12.94
CA PHE A 108 -1.83 -2.19 12.35
C PHE A 108 -3.32 -1.85 12.25
N ASP A 109 -3.69 -0.60 12.54
CA ASP A 109 -5.07 -0.13 12.37
C ASP A 109 -5.29 0.55 11.00
N GLY A 110 -4.21 0.81 10.24
CA GLY A 110 -4.23 1.22 8.86
C GLY A 110 -3.23 0.44 8.01
N MET A 111 -3.59 0.14 6.75
CA MET A 111 -2.68 -0.39 5.75
C MET A 111 -2.83 0.36 4.43
N PHE A 112 -1.72 0.59 3.77
CA PHE A 112 -1.67 1.28 2.49
C PHE A 112 -0.78 0.52 1.50
N SER A 113 -1.16 0.49 0.23
CA SER A 113 -0.33 -0.02 -0.85
C SER A 113 -0.62 0.74 -2.14
N ALA A 114 0.42 1.15 -2.86
CA ALA A 114 0.28 1.90 -4.10
C ALA A 114 1.07 1.27 -5.23
N ASN A 115 0.40 1.03 -6.36
CA ASN A 115 1.02 0.53 -7.59
C ASN A 115 1.72 -0.84 -7.45
N THR A 116 1.23 -1.70 -6.56
CA THR A 116 1.84 -3.01 -6.26
C THR A 116 1.08 -4.18 -6.87
N LEU A 117 -0.26 -4.21 -6.79
CA LEU A 117 -1.03 -5.40 -7.16
C LEU A 117 -0.89 -5.77 -8.64
N HIS A 118 -0.69 -4.80 -9.53
CA HIS A 118 -0.54 -5.06 -10.96
C HIS A 118 0.87 -5.53 -11.37
N ILE A 119 1.88 -5.37 -10.51
CA ILE A 119 3.24 -5.89 -10.75
C ILE A 119 3.47 -7.26 -10.08
N MET A 120 2.60 -7.70 -9.20
CA MET A 120 2.65 -9.03 -8.58
C MET A 120 1.96 -10.07 -9.47
N GLY A 121 2.40 -11.33 -9.42
CA GLY A 121 1.61 -12.45 -9.93
C GLY A 121 0.32 -12.66 -9.11
N TRP A 122 -0.72 -13.26 -9.70
CA TRP A 122 -1.98 -13.49 -8.97
C TRP A 122 -1.81 -14.28 -7.65
N PRO A 123 -0.97 -15.34 -7.58
CA PRO A 123 -0.72 -16.00 -6.31
C PRO A 123 -0.13 -15.07 -5.23
N SER A 124 0.72 -14.10 -5.62
CA SER A 124 1.27 -13.12 -4.67
C SER A 124 0.20 -12.12 -4.21
N VAL A 125 -0.76 -11.75 -5.09
CA VAL A 125 -1.93 -10.94 -4.70
C VAL A 125 -2.78 -11.68 -3.67
N GLN A 126 -3.00 -12.99 -3.84
CA GLN A 126 -3.70 -13.81 -2.85
C GLN A 126 -2.96 -13.84 -1.50
N ARG A 127 -1.62 -14.00 -1.52
CA ARG A 127 -0.79 -13.96 -0.29
C ARG A 127 -0.76 -12.57 0.35
N PHE A 128 -0.82 -11.51 -0.45
CA PHE A 128 -0.97 -10.14 0.06
C PHE A 128 -2.22 -10.04 0.94
N PHE A 129 -3.39 -10.49 0.46
CA PHE A 129 -4.62 -10.45 1.26
C PHE A 129 -4.57 -11.41 2.46
N ALA A 130 -3.99 -12.60 2.32
CA ALA A 130 -3.78 -13.50 3.46
C ALA A 130 -2.89 -12.87 4.55
N GLY A 131 -1.88 -12.10 4.17
CA GLY A 131 -1.05 -11.36 5.11
C GLY A 131 -1.76 -10.17 5.74
N VAL A 132 -2.55 -9.42 4.96
CA VAL A 132 -3.43 -8.36 5.49
C VAL A 132 -4.36 -8.93 6.57
N ASP A 133 -4.89 -10.14 6.37
CA ASP A 133 -5.72 -10.83 7.36
C ASP A 133 -5.02 -10.99 8.73
N THR A 134 -3.73 -11.30 8.71
CA THR A 134 -2.97 -11.53 9.95
C THR A 134 -2.49 -10.26 10.64
N ALA A 135 -2.33 -9.16 9.90
CA ALA A 135 -1.63 -7.97 10.38
C ALA A 135 -2.54 -6.74 10.57
N LEU A 136 -3.73 -6.71 9.94
CA LEU A 136 -4.70 -5.62 10.10
C LEU A 136 -5.61 -5.88 11.31
N ALA A 137 -5.76 -4.88 12.17
CA ALA A 137 -6.62 -4.95 13.36
C ALA A 137 -8.12 -5.06 13.01
N PRO A 138 -8.97 -5.60 13.90
CA PRO A 138 -10.42 -5.43 13.82
C PRO A 138 -10.79 -3.95 13.76
N GLY A 139 -11.68 -3.56 12.86
CA GLY A 139 -12.02 -2.15 12.59
C GLY A 139 -10.97 -1.38 11.80
N GLY A 140 -9.84 -2.00 11.43
CA GLY A 140 -8.77 -1.36 10.65
C GLY A 140 -9.16 -1.11 9.19
N THR A 141 -8.46 -0.19 8.57
CA THR A 141 -8.71 0.26 7.19
C THR A 141 -7.58 -0.14 6.26
N LEU A 142 -7.91 -0.76 5.12
CA LEU A 142 -6.98 -1.01 4.00
C LEU A 142 -7.29 -0.04 2.86
N VAL A 143 -6.26 0.64 2.35
CA VAL A 143 -6.35 1.49 1.15
C VAL A 143 -5.36 0.98 0.10
N VAL A 144 -5.86 0.70 -1.10
CA VAL A 144 -5.03 0.27 -2.24
C VAL A 144 -5.22 1.22 -3.41
N TYR A 145 -4.12 1.77 -3.91
CA TYR A 145 -4.10 2.65 -5.08
C TYR A 145 -3.48 1.93 -6.29
N GLY A 146 -4.09 2.08 -7.44
CA GLY A 146 -3.58 1.58 -8.72
C GLY A 146 -4.63 1.54 -9.81
N PRO A 147 -4.27 1.04 -11.00
CA PRO A 147 -5.24 0.78 -12.05
C PRO A 147 -6.01 -0.52 -11.76
N PHE A 148 -7.30 -0.51 -12.06
CA PHE A 148 -8.18 -1.69 -11.98
C PHE A 148 -9.07 -1.77 -13.22
N ASN A 149 -9.37 -3.00 -13.62
CA ASN A 149 -10.42 -3.31 -14.56
C ASN A 149 -11.74 -3.49 -13.81
N HIS A 150 -12.86 -3.32 -14.50
CA HIS A 150 -14.19 -3.60 -14.01
C HIS A 150 -14.94 -4.46 -15.02
N ASP A 151 -15.65 -5.48 -14.58
CA ASP A 151 -16.38 -6.44 -15.43
C ASP A 151 -15.50 -7.04 -16.54
N GLY A 152 -14.24 -7.33 -16.24
CA GLY A 152 -13.24 -7.86 -17.19
C GLY A 152 -12.86 -6.90 -18.32
N ARG A 153 -13.10 -5.59 -18.15
CA ARG A 153 -12.84 -4.57 -19.17
C ARG A 153 -11.85 -3.54 -18.68
N PHE A 154 -10.95 -3.12 -19.58
CA PHE A 154 -10.07 -1.98 -19.28
C PHE A 154 -10.88 -0.69 -19.14
N SER A 155 -10.56 0.08 -18.12
CA SER A 155 -11.18 1.38 -17.84
C SER A 155 -10.80 2.45 -18.89
N SER A 156 -9.75 2.24 -19.66
CA SER A 156 -9.28 3.14 -20.72
C SER A 156 -8.33 2.43 -21.69
N ASP A 157 -8.11 3.03 -22.87
CA ASP A 157 -7.12 2.52 -23.84
C ASP A 157 -5.71 2.62 -23.28
N SER A 158 -5.38 3.66 -22.53
CA SER A 158 -4.07 3.79 -21.85
C SER A 158 -3.83 2.68 -20.83
N ASN A 159 -4.85 2.22 -20.11
CA ASN A 159 -4.72 1.08 -19.20
C ASN A 159 -4.55 -0.24 -19.97
N ARG A 160 -5.18 -0.40 -21.15
CA ARG A 160 -4.93 -1.56 -22.01
C ARG A 160 -3.48 -1.60 -22.51
N GLU A 161 -2.94 -0.47 -22.95
CA GLU A 161 -1.54 -0.36 -23.37
C GLU A 161 -0.59 -0.64 -22.22
N PHE A 162 -0.88 -0.11 -21.03
CA PHE A 162 -0.09 -0.34 -19.83
C PHE A 162 -0.12 -1.81 -19.40
N ASP A 163 -1.26 -2.49 -19.46
CA ASP A 163 -1.37 -3.94 -19.19
C ASP A 163 -0.49 -4.75 -20.18
N GLY A 164 -0.52 -4.39 -21.47
CA GLY A 164 0.34 -5.02 -22.48
C GLY A 164 1.83 -4.83 -22.15
N TRP A 165 2.24 -3.64 -21.73
CA TRP A 165 3.62 -3.36 -21.32
C TRP A 165 4.02 -4.15 -20.06
N LEU A 166 3.13 -4.27 -19.06
CA LEU A 166 3.37 -5.07 -17.86
C LEU A 166 3.63 -6.53 -18.21
N ARG A 167 2.73 -7.14 -19.01
CA ARG A 167 2.81 -8.55 -19.41
C ARG A 167 4.01 -8.86 -20.31
N ALA A 168 4.47 -7.89 -21.09
CA ALA A 168 5.68 -8.04 -21.91
C ALA A 168 6.95 -8.15 -21.03
N ARG A 169 6.95 -7.55 -19.84
CA ARG A 169 8.06 -7.62 -18.88
C ARG A 169 7.97 -8.86 -17.97
N ASP A 170 6.77 -9.16 -17.52
CA ASP A 170 6.47 -10.33 -16.70
C ASP A 170 5.04 -10.81 -17.03
N PRO A 171 4.89 -11.98 -17.66
CA PRO A 171 3.56 -12.53 -18.01
C PRO A 171 2.61 -12.73 -16.81
N ALA A 172 3.14 -12.83 -15.59
CA ALA A 172 2.34 -12.93 -14.38
C ALA A 172 1.78 -11.57 -13.90
N SER A 173 2.38 -10.46 -14.33
CA SER A 173 1.91 -9.10 -14.07
C SER A 173 0.66 -8.77 -14.92
N GLY A 174 -0.04 -7.71 -14.58
CA GLY A 174 -1.18 -7.17 -15.33
C GLY A 174 -2.18 -6.47 -14.42
N ILE A 175 -3.01 -5.61 -15.00
CA ILE A 175 -4.06 -4.90 -14.29
C ILE A 175 -5.08 -5.91 -13.76
N ARG A 176 -5.42 -5.81 -12.48
CA ARG A 176 -6.33 -6.74 -11.80
C ARG A 176 -7.78 -6.30 -11.98
N ASP A 177 -8.68 -7.28 -12.08
CA ASP A 177 -10.11 -7.02 -12.03
C ASP A 177 -10.51 -6.67 -10.60
N PHE A 178 -11.24 -5.56 -10.45
CA PHE A 178 -11.74 -5.09 -9.16
C PHE A 178 -12.52 -6.19 -8.41
N GLU A 179 -13.42 -6.89 -9.12
CA GLU A 179 -14.28 -7.90 -8.55
C GLU A 179 -13.48 -9.07 -7.95
N ALA A 180 -12.40 -9.48 -8.61
CA ALA A 180 -11.54 -10.55 -8.11
C ALA A 180 -10.75 -10.09 -6.85
N VAL A 181 -10.29 -8.83 -6.84
CA VAL A 181 -9.60 -8.26 -5.69
C VAL A 181 -10.56 -8.03 -4.52
N ASP A 182 -11.77 -7.53 -4.78
CA ASP A 182 -12.80 -7.34 -3.75
C ASP A 182 -13.28 -8.68 -3.15
N ALA A 183 -13.31 -9.74 -3.95
CA ALA A 183 -13.59 -11.08 -3.44
C ALA A 183 -12.55 -11.52 -2.41
N LEU A 184 -11.26 -11.37 -2.70
CA LEU A 184 -10.19 -11.67 -1.73
C LEU A 184 -10.30 -10.81 -0.45
N ALA A 185 -10.66 -9.54 -0.59
CA ALA A 185 -10.88 -8.66 0.57
C ALA A 185 -12.06 -9.15 1.43
N ARG A 186 -13.17 -9.51 0.80
CA ARG A 186 -14.36 -10.04 1.51
C ARG A 186 -14.08 -11.37 2.19
N ASP A 187 -13.32 -12.26 1.57
CA ASP A 187 -12.96 -13.57 2.14
C ASP A 187 -12.22 -13.45 3.47
N ILE A 188 -11.52 -12.34 3.70
CA ILE A 188 -10.83 -12.03 4.97
C ILE A 188 -11.60 -11.05 5.88
N GLY A 189 -12.91 -10.85 5.62
CA GLY A 189 -13.78 -10.03 6.47
C GLY A 189 -13.63 -8.51 6.28
N LEU A 190 -13.13 -8.06 5.12
CA LEU A 190 -13.10 -6.66 4.75
C LEU A 190 -14.38 -6.29 3.97
N ALA A 191 -14.98 -5.16 4.30
CA ALA A 191 -16.11 -4.59 3.57
C ALA A 191 -15.66 -3.34 2.79
N LEU A 192 -15.95 -3.31 1.49
CA LEU A 192 -15.65 -2.14 0.65
C LEU A 192 -16.44 -0.93 1.17
N GLN A 193 -15.72 0.17 1.42
CA GLN A 193 -16.30 1.45 1.84
C GLN A 193 -16.37 2.44 0.68
N ALA A 194 -15.35 2.44 -0.19
CA ALA A 194 -15.28 3.34 -1.32
C ALA A 194 -14.42 2.76 -2.46
N ASP A 195 -14.83 3.08 -3.68
CA ASP A 195 -14.05 2.93 -4.90
C ASP A 195 -13.97 4.32 -5.55
N VAL A 196 -12.85 5.02 -5.34
CA VAL A 196 -12.68 6.41 -5.69
C VAL A 196 -11.87 6.56 -6.97
N ALA A 197 -12.43 7.26 -7.96
CA ALA A 197 -11.71 7.59 -9.19
C ALA A 197 -10.53 8.53 -8.90
N MET A 198 -9.37 8.18 -9.45
CA MET A 198 -8.11 8.92 -9.29
C MET A 198 -7.57 9.37 -10.64
N PRO A 199 -6.69 10.37 -10.68
CA PRO A 199 -6.05 10.80 -11.93
C PRO A 199 -5.39 9.64 -12.69
N ALA A 200 -5.27 9.81 -14.01
CA ALA A 200 -4.64 8.85 -14.92
C ALA A 200 -5.28 7.45 -14.89
N ASN A 201 -6.62 7.40 -14.79
CA ASN A 201 -7.42 6.17 -14.83
C ASN A 201 -7.05 5.16 -13.72
N ASN A 202 -6.53 5.66 -12.60
CA ASN A 202 -6.33 4.87 -11.38
C ASN A 202 -7.56 4.94 -10.47
N ARG A 203 -7.56 4.10 -9.46
CA ARG A 203 -8.57 4.03 -8.40
C ARG A 203 -7.88 3.99 -7.04
N CYS A 204 -8.55 4.51 -6.01
CA CYS A 204 -8.30 4.15 -4.63
C CYS A 204 -9.45 3.28 -4.14
N LEU A 205 -9.14 2.06 -3.77
CA LEU A 205 -10.07 1.13 -3.16
C LEU A 205 -9.87 1.17 -1.65
N VAL A 206 -10.96 1.40 -0.91
CA VAL A 206 -10.95 1.53 0.54
C VAL A 206 -11.82 0.44 1.14
N TRP A 207 -11.23 -0.42 1.95
CA TRP A 207 -11.95 -1.43 2.73
C TRP A 207 -11.77 -1.21 4.22
N ARG A 208 -12.75 -1.63 4.98
CA ARG A 208 -12.69 -1.65 6.44
C ARG A 208 -12.97 -3.05 6.97
N ARG A 209 -12.16 -3.50 7.93
CA ARG A 209 -12.43 -4.75 8.63
C ARG A 209 -13.63 -4.60 9.55
N CYS A 210 -14.55 -5.55 9.51
CA CYS A 210 -15.65 -5.57 10.47
C CYS A 210 -15.07 -5.63 11.89
N SER A 211 -15.63 -4.83 12.80
CA SER A 211 -15.30 -4.97 14.24
C SER A 211 -15.75 -6.35 14.70
N ALA A 212 -14.94 -7.01 15.53
CA ALA A 212 -15.43 -8.20 16.20
C ALA A 212 -16.74 -7.83 16.94
N ALA A 213 -17.77 -8.64 16.76
CA ALA A 213 -19.00 -8.47 17.54
C ALA A 213 -18.63 -8.57 19.02
N ALA A 214 -18.98 -7.51 19.77
CA ALA A 214 -18.75 -7.45 21.23
C ALA A 214 -19.56 -8.50 21.95
#